data_8211e23b6d59c777f374fab0a84b81d6
#
_entry.id   8211e23b6d59c777f374fab0a84b81d6
#
_cell.length_a   1.000
_cell.length_b   1.000
_cell.length_c   1.000
_cell.angle_alpha   90.00
_cell.angle_beta   90.00
_cell.angle_gamma   90.00
#
_symmetry.space_group_name_H-M   'P 1'
#
loop_
_entity.id
_entity.type
_entity.pdbx_description
1 polymer ?
#
loop_
_entity_poly.entity_id
_entity_poly.type
_entity_poly.pdbx_seq_one_letter_code
_entity_poly.pdbx_strand_id
1 'polypeptide(L)'
;MQPRYTSVVAPLPSTVPFVGPETQERARGVAFKARLGANESVFGPSPKAIAAMRQAAAECWMYCDPENYDLKAALAQELGLSSTNIVVGEGIDALFGYTVRLFTEPGDTVVSSLGAYPTFNFHVAGYGGRLVTVPYVSDREDPASLLAAVRRERPKLVFFANPDNPMGSWWPADAVQALIDAVPMDTVLVLDEAYIEFAPPETAPRLDVSRPNVVRYRTFSKAYGMAGARIGYAIAEESVAKAFDKIRNHFSVNRIAQVGALAALADRAHLASVLERVASARETIGATAHANGLVPLPSATNFVTIACGRDGAYAKRVLDGLIAQGVFVRMPGVAPLNRCIRVSAGTAADLAVFAEALPRALADAG
;
A
#
# COMPACT_ATOMS: atom_id res chain seq x y z
N MET A 1 -4.69 -40.13 4.25
CA MET A 1 -5.72 -39.28 3.59
C MET A 1 -5.33 -37.84 3.79
N GLN A 2 -5.28 -37.04 2.74
CA GLN A 2 -5.09 -35.58 2.87
C GLN A 2 -6.45 -34.91 3.14
N PRO A 3 -6.49 -33.79 3.91
CA PRO A 3 -7.69 -32.99 4.09
C PRO A 3 -8.24 -32.53 2.74
N ARG A 4 -9.56 -32.41 2.63
CA ARG A 4 -10.21 -31.88 1.43
C ARG A 4 -10.25 -30.36 1.50
N TYR A 5 -9.44 -29.70 0.69
CA TYR A 5 -9.55 -28.25 0.49
C TYR A 5 -10.78 -27.90 -0.36
N THR A 6 -11.28 -26.68 -0.23
CA THR A 6 -12.33 -26.17 -1.15
C THR A 6 -11.79 -26.07 -2.56
N SER A 7 -12.69 -26.14 -3.56
CA SER A 7 -12.31 -25.97 -4.97
C SER A 7 -11.66 -24.61 -5.28
N VAL A 8 -11.96 -23.59 -4.47
CA VAL A 8 -11.33 -22.27 -4.57
C VAL A 8 -9.88 -22.32 -4.09
N VAL A 9 -9.61 -22.97 -2.97
CA VAL A 9 -8.28 -22.93 -2.31
C VAL A 9 -7.32 -23.97 -2.90
N ALA A 10 -7.83 -25.14 -3.31
CA ALA A 10 -7.00 -26.23 -3.79
C ALA A 10 -6.00 -25.88 -4.92
N PRO A 11 -6.35 -25.05 -5.92
CA PRO A 11 -5.44 -24.68 -7.00
C PRO A 11 -4.48 -23.52 -6.65
N LEU A 12 -4.66 -22.84 -5.51
CA LEU A 12 -3.85 -21.68 -5.16
C LEU A 12 -2.42 -22.10 -4.77
N PRO A 13 -1.40 -21.30 -5.14
CA PRO A 13 -0.03 -21.59 -4.75
C PRO A 13 0.14 -21.42 -3.23
N SER A 14 0.78 -22.40 -2.59
CA SER A 14 1.14 -22.34 -1.15
C SER A 14 2.45 -21.57 -0.91
N THR A 15 2.65 -20.48 -1.63
CA THR A 15 3.83 -19.62 -1.51
C THR A 15 3.50 -18.34 -0.76
N VAL A 16 4.44 -17.83 0.02
CA VAL A 16 4.31 -16.52 0.64
C VAL A 16 4.36 -15.45 -0.45
N PRO A 17 3.31 -14.60 -0.61
CA PRO A 17 3.25 -13.62 -1.70
C PRO A 17 4.35 -12.55 -1.61
N PHE A 18 4.90 -12.31 -0.42
CA PHE A 18 6.01 -11.38 -0.20
C PHE A 18 7.14 -12.05 0.55
N VAL A 19 8.33 -12.06 -0.05
CA VAL A 19 9.55 -12.46 0.64
C VAL A 19 10.14 -11.22 1.32
N GLY A 20 10.12 -11.20 2.65
CA GLY A 20 10.68 -10.11 3.45
C GLY A 20 12.21 -10.05 3.43
N PRO A 21 12.81 -8.93 3.89
CA PRO A 21 14.25 -8.83 4.01
C PRO A 21 14.84 -9.89 4.95
N GLU A 22 14.12 -10.26 6.03
CA GLU A 22 14.56 -11.27 7.01
C GLU A 22 14.83 -12.65 6.37
N THR A 23 14.00 -13.04 5.41
CA THR A 23 14.19 -14.32 4.70
C THR A 23 15.44 -14.28 3.83
N GLN A 24 15.69 -13.15 3.16
CA GLN A 24 16.90 -12.97 2.37
C GLN A 24 18.16 -12.85 3.25
N GLU A 25 18.08 -12.17 4.38
CA GLU A 25 19.17 -12.08 5.35
C GLU A 25 19.54 -13.45 5.92
N ARG A 26 18.57 -14.29 6.25
CA ARG A 26 18.81 -15.68 6.66
C ARG A 26 19.51 -16.48 5.57
N ALA A 27 19.08 -16.34 4.31
CA ALA A 27 19.70 -17.01 3.17
C ALA A 27 21.12 -16.52 2.89
N ARG A 28 21.37 -15.22 3.09
CA ARG A 28 22.69 -14.59 2.91
C ARG A 28 23.66 -14.81 4.08
N GLY A 29 23.14 -15.13 5.26
CA GLY A 29 23.93 -15.23 6.51
C GLY A 29 24.40 -13.88 7.08
N VAL A 30 23.92 -12.75 6.52
CA VAL A 30 24.30 -11.40 6.93
C VAL A 30 23.13 -10.41 6.72
N ALA A 31 22.97 -9.47 7.66
CA ALA A 31 21.96 -8.42 7.58
C ALA A 31 22.20 -7.47 6.39
N PHE A 32 21.14 -6.86 5.88
CA PHE A 32 21.27 -5.77 4.93
C PHE A 32 21.87 -4.53 5.60
N LYS A 33 22.72 -3.82 4.87
CA LYS A 33 23.27 -2.52 5.28
C LYS A 33 22.22 -1.41 5.18
N ALA A 34 21.33 -1.52 4.18
CA ALA A 34 20.19 -0.62 3.98
C ALA A 34 18.94 -1.41 3.53
N ARG A 35 17.81 -1.23 4.21
CA ARG A 35 16.52 -1.86 3.88
C ARG A 35 15.60 -0.85 3.20
N LEU A 36 15.67 -0.75 1.88
CA LEU A 36 14.97 0.22 1.04
C LEU A 36 13.91 -0.41 0.11
N GLY A 37 13.33 -1.54 0.51
CA GLY A 37 12.46 -2.31 -0.41
C GLY A 37 11.01 -2.52 0.04
N ALA A 38 10.68 -2.34 1.32
CA ALA A 38 9.37 -2.70 1.86
C ALA A 38 8.39 -1.51 2.00
N ASN A 39 8.79 -0.32 1.57
CA ASN A 39 8.02 0.92 1.71
C ASN A 39 7.62 1.21 3.18
N GLU A 40 8.47 0.80 4.10
CA GLU A 40 8.38 1.18 5.51
C GLU A 40 8.85 2.62 5.69
N SER A 41 8.41 3.27 6.77
CA SER A 41 8.96 4.56 7.16
C SER A 41 10.09 4.33 8.16
N VAL A 42 11.34 4.44 7.71
CA VAL A 42 12.53 4.31 8.57
C VAL A 42 12.61 5.41 9.63
N PHE A 43 11.80 6.46 9.50
CA PHE A 43 11.70 7.55 10.46
C PHE A 43 10.90 7.16 11.71
N GLY A 44 10.21 6.02 11.66
CA GLY A 44 9.48 5.42 12.77
C GLY A 44 8.19 6.14 13.17
N PRO A 45 7.47 5.57 14.16
CA PRO A 45 6.31 6.21 14.75
C PRO A 45 6.70 7.43 15.57
N SER A 46 5.76 8.34 15.85
CA SER A 46 6.01 9.50 16.68
C SER A 46 6.45 9.10 18.11
N PRO A 47 7.27 9.93 18.79
CA PRO A 47 7.63 9.69 20.19
C PRO A 47 6.41 9.54 21.10
N LYS A 48 5.32 10.28 20.83
CA LYS A 48 4.05 10.15 21.57
C LYS A 48 3.39 8.80 21.34
N ALA A 49 3.37 8.32 20.09
CA ALA A 49 2.86 6.99 19.78
C ALA A 49 3.69 5.90 20.45
N ILE A 50 5.03 5.99 20.41
CA ILE A 50 5.93 5.05 21.09
C ILE A 50 5.64 5.02 22.61
N ALA A 51 5.49 6.17 23.25
CA ALA A 51 5.19 6.27 24.67
C ALA A 51 3.84 5.63 25.01
N ALA A 52 2.79 5.93 24.23
CA ALA A 52 1.46 5.34 24.40
C ALA A 52 1.48 3.81 24.23
N MET A 53 2.15 3.31 23.19
CA MET A 53 2.30 1.86 22.95
C MET A 53 3.07 1.16 24.08
N ARG A 54 4.13 1.76 24.61
CA ARG A 54 4.88 1.22 25.76
C ARG A 54 4.01 1.11 27.00
N GLN A 55 3.21 2.11 27.29
CA GLN A 55 2.29 2.11 28.42
C GLN A 55 1.23 1.02 28.25
N ALA A 56 0.62 0.92 27.07
CA ALA A 56 -0.40 -0.07 26.76
C ALA A 56 0.11 -1.52 26.73
N ALA A 57 1.42 -1.74 26.57
CA ALA A 57 2.01 -3.08 26.56
C ALA A 57 1.75 -3.84 27.87
N ALA A 58 1.69 -3.17 29.03
CA ALA A 58 1.35 -3.76 30.32
C ALA A 58 -0.11 -4.26 30.40
N GLU A 59 -0.97 -3.77 29.52
CA GLU A 59 -2.39 -4.10 29.47
C GLU A 59 -2.76 -5.14 28.42
N CYS A 60 -1.76 -5.77 27.77
CA CYS A 60 -1.99 -6.77 26.71
C CYS A 60 -2.69 -8.05 27.19
N TRP A 61 -2.88 -8.23 28.48
CA TRP A 61 -3.71 -9.32 29.04
C TRP A 61 -5.22 -9.10 28.79
N MET A 62 -5.63 -7.88 28.48
CA MET A 62 -7.01 -7.54 28.12
C MET A 62 -7.17 -7.49 26.59
N TYR A 63 -8.35 -7.89 26.11
CA TYR A 63 -8.73 -7.61 24.74
C TYR A 63 -8.76 -6.10 24.46
N CYS A 64 -8.58 -5.74 23.20
CA CYS A 64 -8.78 -4.37 22.73
C CYS A 64 -10.26 -3.97 22.72
N ASP A 65 -10.54 -2.68 22.46
CA ASP A 65 -11.90 -2.23 22.15
C ASP A 65 -12.33 -2.74 20.76
N PRO A 66 -13.35 -3.62 20.67
CA PRO A 66 -13.80 -4.19 19.39
C PRO A 66 -14.47 -3.14 18.47
N GLU A 67 -14.93 -2.03 19.02
CA GLU A 67 -15.56 -0.93 18.28
C GLU A 67 -14.54 0.08 17.75
N ASN A 68 -13.32 0.10 18.31
CA ASN A 68 -12.28 1.10 18.03
C ASN A 68 -12.80 2.54 18.24
N TYR A 69 -13.61 2.75 19.28
CA TYR A 69 -14.42 3.94 19.48
C TYR A 69 -13.61 5.24 19.45
N ASP A 70 -12.58 5.35 20.31
CA ASP A 70 -11.77 6.58 20.43
C ASP A 70 -11.04 6.91 19.13
N LEU A 71 -10.49 5.89 18.45
CA LEU A 71 -9.79 6.09 17.18
C LEU A 71 -10.77 6.50 16.06
N LYS A 72 -11.94 5.87 15.98
CA LYS A 72 -12.97 6.26 15.02
C LYS A 72 -13.46 7.68 15.26
N ALA A 73 -13.66 8.08 16.52
CA ALA A 73 -14.06 9.44 16.87
C ALA A 73 -12.99 10.47 16.45
N ALA A 74 -11.71 10.19 16.73
CA ALA A 74 -10.60 11.06 16.34
C ALA A 74 -10.45 11.17 14.82
N LEU A 75 -10.55 10.06 14.09
CA LEU A 75 -10.53 10.04 12.62
C LEU A 75 -11.72 10.81 12.03
N ALA A 76 -12.91 10.63 12.58
CA ALA A 76 -14.12 11.34 12.15
C ALA A 76 -13.95 12.85 12.30
N GLN A 77 -13.45 13.32 13.44
CA GLN A 77 -13.16 14.72 13.69
C GLN A 77 -12.13 15.26 12.68
N GLU A 78 -11.04 14.51 12.44
CA GLU A 78 -9.99 14.88 11.52
C GLU A 78 -10.49 15.03 10.08
N LEU A 79 -11.35 14.11 9.66
CA LEU A 79 -11.83 14.00 8.28
C LEU A 79 -13.12 14.80 8.03
N GLY A 80 -13.74 15.38 9.08
CA GLY A 80 -15.01 16.06 8.97
C GLY A 80 -16.19 15.11 8.63
N LEU A 81 -16.15 13.88 9.14
CA LEU A 81 -17.13 12.82 8.87
C LEU A 81 -17.81 12.35 10.17
N SER A 82 -18.79 11.44 10.03
CA SER A 82 -19.30 10.66 11.17
C SER A 82 -18.40 9.46 11.47
N SER A 83 -18.27 9.05 12.73
CA SER A 83 -17.59 7.82 13.11
C SER A 83 -18.26 6.56 12.50
N THR A 84 -19.55 6.66 12.12
CA THR A 84 -20.29 5.60 11.43
C THR A 84 -19.80 5.38 9.99
N ASN A 85 -19.07 6.33 9.40
CA ASN A 85 -18.46 6.19 8.08
C ASN A 85 -17.09 5.51 8.10
N ILE A 86 -16.56 5.14 9.27
CA ILE A 86 -15.19 4.67 9.44
C ILE A 86 -15.17 3.23 9.93
N VAL A 87 -14.37 2.40 9.25
CA VAL A 87 -14.05 1.02 9.64
C VAL A 87 -12.57 0.93 9.94
N VAL A 88 -12.19 0.56 11.17
CA VAL A 88 -10.79 0.31 11.52
C VAL A 88 -10.51 -1.19 11.40
N GLY A 89 -9.37 -1.54 10.81
CA GLY A 89 -8.95 -2.93 10.61
C GLY A 89 -7.45 -3.13 10.83
N GLU A 90 -7.03 -4.39 10.82
CA GLU A 90 -5.66 -4.85 11.02
C GLU A 90 -4.75 -4.57 9.80
N GLY A 91 -4.73 -3.33 9.38
CA GLY A 91 -4.14 -2.82 8.14
C GLY A 91 -5.13 -2.89 6.98
N ILE A 92 -4.83 -2.15 5.90
CA ILE A 92 -5.71 -2.13 4.72
C ILE A 92 -5.72 -3.47 3.98
N ASP A 93 -4.70 -4.30 4.12
CA ASP A 93 -4.68 -5.63 3.50
C ASP A 93 -5.84 -6.50 4.00
N ALA A 94 -6.11 -6.51 5.30
CA ALA A 94 -7.27 -7.23 5.85
C ALA A 94 -8.59 -6.59 5.41
N LEU A 95 -8.66 -5.26 5.38
CA LEU A 95 -9.84 -4.53 4.90
C LEU A 95 -10.14 -4.83 3.42
N PHE A 96 -9.10 -4.99 2.57
CA PHE A 96 -9.27 -5.47 1.19
C PHE A 96 -9.88 -6.88 1.16
N GLY A 97 -9.39 -7.78 2.01
CA GLY A 97 -9.94 -9.13 2.12
C GLY A 97 -11.42 -9.11 2.54
N TYR A 98 -11.77 -8.29 3.52
CA TYR A 98 -13.18 -8.11 3.92
C TYR A 98 -14.01 -7.51 2.80
N THR A 99 -13.48 -6.55 2.04
CA THR A 99 -14.21 -5.96 0.89
C THR A 99 -14.49 -6.99 -0.19
N VAL A 100 -13.48 -7.76 -0.57
CA VAL A 100 -13.69 -8.85 -1.55
C VAL A 100 -14.75 -9.82 -1.04
N ARG A 101 -14.67 -10.24 0.23
CA ARG A 101 -15.65 -11.14 0.84
C ARG A 101 -17.06 -10.55 0.93
N LEU A 102 -17.22 -9.22 1.10
CA LEU A 102 -18.52 -8.56 1.19
C LEU A 102 -19.24 -8.48 -0.14
N PHE A 103 -18.48 -8.27 -1.23
CA PHE A 103 -19.07 -7.86 -2.50
C PHE A 103 -18.92 -8.89 -3.63
N THR A 104 -18.15 -9.98 -3.42
CA THR A 104 -17.92 -10.97 -4.47
C THR A 104 -18.28 -12.38 -4.03
N GLU A 105 -18.87 -13.14 -4.96
CA GLU A 105 -19.02 -14.58 -4.90
C GLU A 105 -18.00 -15.27 -5.84
N PRO A 106 -17.73 -16.57 -5.67
CA PRO A 106 -16.87 -17.30 -6.60
C PRO A 106 -17.35 -17.17 -8.05
N GLY A 107 -16.44 -16.74 -8.93
CA GLY A 107 -16.72 -16.48 -10.34
C GLY A 107 -17.07 -15.02 -10.68
N ASP A 108 -17.38 -14.19 -9.70
CA ASP A 108 -17.63 -12.76 -9.94
C ASP A 108 -16.36 -12.06 -10.46
N THR A 109 -16.58 -11.12 -11.37
CA THR A 109 -15.48 -10.36 -11.99
C THR A 109 -15.04 -9.20 -11.10
N VAL A 110 -13.73 -9.04 -11.02
CA VAL A 110 -13.04 -7.90 -10.40
C VAL A 110 -12.07 -7.32 -11.41
N VAL A 111 -12.05 -5.98 -11.54
CA VAL A 111 -11.14 -5.26 -12.46
C VAL A 111 -10.04 -4.58 -11.65
N SER A 112 -8.80 -4.64 -12.15
CA SER A 112 -7.62 -3.98 -11.59
C SER A 112 -6.62 -3.65 -12.71
N SER A 113 -5.55 -2.94 -12.38
CA SER A 113 -4.43 -2.72 -13.32
C SER A 113 -3.42 -3.86 -13.24
N LEU A 114 -2.82 -4.21 -14.37
CA LEU A 114 -1.80 -5.26 -14.47
C LEU A 114 -0.49 -4.79 -13.80
N GLY A 115 -0.21 -5.32 -12.63
CA GLY A 115 0.96 -4.94 -11.83
C GLY A 115 0.64 -4.02 -10.66
N ALA A 116 -0.62 -3.64 -10.44
CA ALA A 116 -1.08 -2.96 -9.23
C ALA A 116 -0.81 -3.78 -7.97
N TYR A 117 -1.04 -3.19 -6.81
CA TYR A 117 -0.71 -3.79 -5.51
C TYR A 117 -1.24 -5.22 -5.37
N PRO A 118 -0.35 -6.22 -5.21
CA PRO A 118 -0.72 -7.62 -5.42
C PRO A 118 -1.57 -8.22 -4.31
N THR A 119 -1.59 -7.65 -3.09
CA THR A 119 -2.37 -8.20 -1.97
C THR A 119 -3.87 -8.14 -2.25
N PHE A 120 -4.36 -7.09 -2.90
CA PHE A 120 -5.76 -7.04 -3.33
C PHE A 120 -6.09 -8.21 -4.25
N ASN A 121 -5.25 -8.43 -5.27
CA ASN A 121 -5.41 -9.53 -6.23
C ASN A 121 -5.33 -10.92 -5.56
N PHE A 122 -4.48 -11.05 -4.53
CA PHE A 122 -4.39 -12.26 -3.70
C PHE A 122 -5.72 -12.56 -3.00
N HIS A 123 -6.38 -11.55 -2.44
CA HIS A 123 -7.69 -11.72 -1.84
C HIS A 123 -8.77 -12.07 -2.87
N VAL A 124 -8.75 -11.44 -4.05
CA VAL A 124 -9.67 -11.79 -5.15
C VAL A 124 -9.56 -13.27 -5.48
N ALA A 125 -8.33 -13.78 -5.69
CA ALA A 125 -8.09 -15.20 -5.94
C ALA A 125 -8.51 -16.09 -4.76
N GLY A 126 -8.21 -15.65 -3.52
CA GLY A 126 -8.53 -16.37 -2.28
C GLY A 126 -10.01 -16.57 -2.03
N TYR A 127 -10.84 -15.68 -2.53
CA TYR A 127 -12.31 -15.78 -2.46
C TYR A 127 -12.95 -16.28 -3.76
N GLY A 128 -12.13 -16.69 -4.75
CA GLY A 128 -12.61 -17.30 -5.99
C GLY A 128 -13.11 -16.29 -7.03
N GLY A 129 -12.80 -15.01 -6.88
CA GLY A 129 -13.13 -14.00 -7.87
C GLY A 129 -12.29 -14.13 -9.14
N ARG A 130 -12.85 -13.72 -10.27
CA ARG A 130 -12.17 -13.68 -11.57
C ARG A 130 -11.55 -12.31 -11.80
N LEU A 131 -10.23 -12.23 -11.72
CA LEU A 131 -9.50 -11.00 -11.96
C LEU A 131 -9.36 -10.70 -13.47
N VAL A 132 -9.77 -9.50 -13.87
CA VAL A 132 -9.52 -8.94 -15.21
C VAL A 132 -8.63 -7.73 -15.05
N THR A 133 -7.51 -7.68 -15.75
CA THR A 133 -6.56 -6.59 -15.64
C THR A 133 -6.46 -5.76 -16.90
N VAL A 134 -6.21 -4.46 -16.74
CA VAL A 134 -5.86 -3.53 -17.82
C VAL A 134 -4.40 -3.12 -17.69
N PRO A 135 -3.69 -2.83 -18.79
CA PRO A 135 -2.31 -2.40 -18.72
C PRO A 135 -2.19 -1.00 -18.11
N TYR A 136 -1.03 -0.71 -17.54
CA TYR A 136 -0.62 0.66 -17.24
C TYR A 136 -0.41 1.44 -18.54
N VAL A 137 -0.70 2.74 -18.52
CA VAL A 137 -0.44 3.66 -19.63
C VAL A 137 0.58 4.70 -19.17
N SER A 138 1.70 4.80 -19.87
CA SER A 138 2.81 5.71 -19.50
C SER A 138 3.23 5.59 -18.03
N ASP A 139 3.39 4.34 -17.55
CA ASP A 139 3.77 3.99 -16.17
C ASP A 139 2.77 4.41 -15.08
N ARG A 140 1.51 4.61 -15.44
CA ARG A 140 0.44 5.01 -14.50
C ARG A 140 -0.74 4.06 -14.61
N GLU A 141 -1.42 3.79 -13.50
CA GLU A 141 -2.77 3.24 -13.57
C GLU A 141 -3.64 4.22 -14.38
N ASP A 142 -4.40 3.71 -15.35
CA ASP A 142 -5.17 4.57 -16.24
C ASP A 142 -6.67 4.50 -15.93
N PRO A 143 -7.27 5.56 -15.35
CA PRO A 143 -8.70 5.62 -15.06
C PRO A 143 -9.59 5.36 -16.27
N ALA A 144 -9.18 5.80 -17.47
CA ALA A 144 -9.98 5.61 -18.69
C ALA A 144 -10.02 4.13 -19.09
N SER A 145 -8.89 3.44 -19.06
CA SER A 145 -8.80 1.99 -19.35
C SER A 145 -9.56 1.16 -18.31
N LEU A 146 -9.46 1.52 -17.02
CA LEU A 146 -10.24 0.88 -15.96
C LEU A 146 -11.74 1.06 -16.19
N LEU A 147 -12.20 2.28 -16.49
CA LEU A 147 -13.61 2.54 -16.76
C LEU A 147 -14.13 1.83 -18.01
N ALA A 148 -13.31 1.74 -19.08
CA ALA A 148 -13.65 0.97 -20.26
C ALA A 148 -13.83 -0.52 -19.93
N ALA A 149 -12.95 -1.09 -19.09
CA ALA A 149 -13.08 -2.46 -18.60
C ALA A 149 -14.32 -2.65 -17.71
N VAL A 150 -14.61 -1.70 -16.82
CA VAL A 150 -15.82 -1.71 -15.98
C VAL A 150 -17.08 -1.77 -16.85
N ARG A 151 -17.16 -0.96 -17.88
CA ARG A 151 -18.32 -0.96 -18.81
C ARG A 151 -18.49 -2.27 -19.58
N ARG A 152 -17.38 -2.89 -19.97
CA ARG A 152 -17.36 -4.15 -20.74
C ARG A 152 -17.65 -5.36 -19.88
N GLU A 153 -16.98 -5.45 -18.72
CA GLU A 153 -16.97 -6.65 -17.86
C GLU A 153 -18.10 -6.60 -16.80
N ARG A 154 -18.64 -5.43 -16.49
CA ARG A 154 -19.63 -5.20 -15.42
C ARG A 154 -19.21 -5.88 -14.09
N PRO A 155 -18.02 -5.55 -13.57
CA PRO A 155 -17.45 -6.22 -12.41
C PRO A 155 -18.17 -5.85 -11.12
N LYS A 156 -18.04 -6.67 -10.08
CA LYS A 156 -18.46 -6.34 -8.72
C LYS A 156 -17.57 -5.28 -8.08
N LEU A 157 -16.26 -5.38 -8.33
CA LEU A 157 -15.25 -4.46 -7.79
C LEU A 157 -14.34 -3.94 -8.90
N VAL A 158 -13.92 -2.69 -8.77
CA VAL A 158 -12.79 -2.12 -9.49
C VAL A 158 -11.80 -1.53 -8.49
N PHE A 159 -10.52 -1.89 -8.62
CA PHE A 159 -9.43 -1.38 -7.79
C PHE A 159 -8.69 -0.26 -8.51
N PHE A 160 -8.42 0.82 -7.80
CA PHE A 160 -7.59 1.92 -8.25
C PHE A 160 -6.79 2.51 -7.07
N ALA A 161 -5.48 2.71 -7.22
CA ALA A 161 -4.64 3.30 -6.20
C ALA A 161 -4.19 4.72 -6.58
N ASN A 162 -4.35 5.66 -5.65
CA ASN A 162 -3.91 7.04 -5.85
C ASN A 162 -3.42 7.68 -4.55
N PRO A 163 -2.08 7.85 -4.38
CA PRO A 163 -0.97 7.45 -5.27
C PRO A 163 -0.75 5.95 -5.42
N ASP A 164 -0.21 5.55 -6.56
CA ASP A 164 -0.03 4.16 -6.96
C ASP A 164 1.22 3.50 -6.35
N ASN A 165 1.11 2.23 -6.11
CA ASN A 165 2.20 1.29 -5.86
C ASN A 165 2.07 0.12 -6.87
N PRO A 166 3.03 -0.06 -7.82
CA PRO A 166 4.48 0.11 -7.59
C PRO A 166 5.13 1.33 -8.26
N MET A 167 4.43 2.12 -9.07
CA MET A 167 5.12 3.11 -9.90
C MET A 167 5.30 4.48 -9.21
N GLY A 168 4.55 4.77 -8.12
CA GLY A 168 4.62 6.03 -7.38
C GLY A 168 3.81 7.16 -8.03
N SER A 169 3.19 6.91 -9.16
CA SER A 169 2.40 7.87 -9.92
C SER A 169 1.13 8.30 -9.19
N TRP A 170 0.58 9.44 -9.60
CA TRP A 170 -0.69 9.94 -9.09
C TRP A 170 -1.47 10.70 -10.13
N TRP A 171 -2.75 10.84 -9.90
CA TRP A 171 -3.67 11.67 -10.64
C TRP A 171 -4.17 12.81 -9.77
N PRO A 172 -4.46 14.00 -10.34
CA PRO A 172 -5.07 15.08 -9.58
C PRO A 172 -6.52 14.75 -9.19
N ALA A 173 -7.03 15.46 -8.18
CA ALA A 173 -8.32 15.18 -7.58
C ALA A 173 -9.50 15.18 -8.57
N ASP A 174 -9.47 16.05 -9.58
CA ASP A 174 -10.52 16.14 -10.62
C ASP A 174 -10.57 14.87 -11.49
N ALA A 175 -9.41 14.30 -11.84
CA ALA A 175 -9.35 13.06 -12.60
C ALA A 175 -9.84 11.86 -11.77
N VAL A 176 -9.50 11.81 -10.46
CA VAL A 176 -10.00 10.77 -9.55
C VAL A 176 -11.50 10.95 -9.31
N GLN A 177 -11.97 12.20 -9.15
CA GLN A 177 -13.40 12.48 -9.00
C GLN A 177 -14.19 12.08 -10.26
N ALA A 178 -13.66 12.35 -11.45
CA ALA A 178 -14.29 11.90 -12.70
C ALA A 178 -14.42 10.36 -12.77
N LEU A 179 -13.42 9.61 -12.28
CA LEU A 179 -13.53 8.15 -12.17
C LEU A 179 -14.62 7.77 -11.17
N ILE A 180 -14.64 8.37 -9.98
CA ILE A 180 -15.66 8.13 -8.94
C ILE A 180 -17.06 8.34 -9.52
N ASP A 181 -17.28 9.44 -10.25
CA ASP A 181 -18.58 9.80 -10.81
C ASP A 181 -19.01 8.86 -11.95
N ALA A 182 -18.05 8.33 -12.70
CA ALA A 182 -18.30 7.50 -13.87
C ALA A 182 -18.46 6.01 -13.56
N VAL A 183 -18.02 5.52 -12.39
CA VAL A 183 -18.19 4.11 -11.98
C VAL A 183 -19.67 3.85 -11.70
N PRO A 184 -20.29 2.84 -12.37
CA PRO A 184 -21.69 2.50 -12.17
C PRO A 184 -22.00 2.10 -10.71
N MET A 185 -23.24 2.36 -10.27
CA MET A 185 -23.64 2.11 -8.87
C MET A 185 -23.65 0.62 -8.47
N ASP A 186 -23.67 -0.30 -9.42
CA ASP A 186 -23.59 -1.73 -9.23
C ASP A 186 -22.15 -2.29 -9.20
N THR A 187 -21.15 -1.41 -9.35
CA THR A 187 -19.72 -1.70 -9.20
C THR A 187 -19.14 -0.90 -8.04
N VAL A 188 -18.48 -1.56 -7.10
CA VAL A 188 -17.80 -0.88 -5.98
C VAL A 188 -16.38 -0.47 -6.39
N LEU A 189 -16.07 0.82 -6.26
CA LEU A 189 -14.72 1.35 -6.39
C LEU A 189 -13.95 1.17 -5.07
N VAL A 190 -12.87 0.39 -5.13
CA VAL A 190 -11.86 0.23 -4.09
C VAL A 190 -10.76 1.25 -4.36
N LEU A 191 -10.80 2.40 -3.66
CA LEU A 191 -9.84 3.48 -3.83
C LEU A 191 -8.76 3.38 -2.75
N ASP A 192 -7.57 2.93 -3.14
CA ASP A 192 -6.42 2.81 -2.26
C ASP A 192 -5.67 4.13 -2.15
N GLU A 193 -5.74 4.75 -0.98
CA GLU A 193 -5.08 6.01 -0.63
C GLU A 193 -3.95 5.81 0.40
N ALA A 194 -3.27 4.64 0.38
CA ALA A 194 -2.24 4.30 1.36
C ALA A 194 -1.07 5.29 1.41
N TYR A 195 -0.87 6.09 0.39
CA TYR A 195 0.22 7.07 0.28
C TYR A 195 -0.26 8.52 0.20
N ILE A 196 -1.53 8.78 0.47
CA ILE A 196 -2.14 10.10 0.24
C ILE A 196 -1.48 11.23 1.03
N GLU A 197 -0.93 10.95 2.21
CA GLU A 197 -0.23 11.93 3.03
C GLU A 197 1.06 12.46 2.38
N PHE A 198 1.68 11.69 1.48
CA PHE A 198 2.91 12.10 0.76
C PHE A 198 2.64 12.84 -0.55
N ALA A 199 1.41 12.83 -0.99
CA ALA A 199 1.00 13.40 -2.27
C ALA A 199 0.80 14.92 -2.17
N PRO A 200 0.87 15.64 -3.31
CA PRO A 200 0.46 17.03 -3.37
C PRO A 200 -0.96 17.22 -2.84
N PRO A 201 -1.27 18.35 -2.17
CA PRO A 201 -2.58 18.59 -1.55
C PRO A 201 -3.77 18.43 -2.50
N GLU A 202 -3.57 18.74 -3.79
CA GLU A 202 -4.58 18.64 -4.85
C GLU A 202 -4.82 17.22 -5.38
N THR A 203 -4.19 16.20 -4.79
CA THR A 203 -4.31 14.80 -5.25
C THR A 203 -5.58 14.12 -4.74
N ALA A 204 -6.01 14.43 -3.51
CA ALA A 204 -7.18 13.80 -2.90
C ALA A 204 -8.47 14.50 -3.33
N PRO A 205 -9.42 13.79 -3.97
CA PRO A 205 -10.75 14.35 -4.18
C PRO A 205 -11.46 14.54 -2.83
N ARG A 206 -12.47 15.43 -2.82
CA ARG A 206 -13.28 15.66 -1.62
C ARG A 206 -13.79 14.34 -1.04
N LEU A 207 -13.78 14.24 0.29
CA LEU A 207 -14.40 13.12 0.99
C LEU A 207 -15.92 13.26 0.90
N ASP A 208 -16.52 12.49 0.01
CA ASP A 208 -17.96 12.35 -0.13
C ASP A 208 -18.33 10.91 0.19
N VAL A 209 -19.10 10.71 1.26
CA VAL A 209 -19.58 9.41 1.71
C VAL A 209 -21.04 9.14 1.34
N SER A 210 -21.63 9.97 0.47
CA SER A 210 -23.00 9.76 0.00
C SER A 210 -23.13 8.64 -1.04
N ARG A 211 -22.00 8.22 -1.63
CA ARG A 211 -21.95 7.17 -2.65
C ARG A 211 -21.65 5.81 -2.03
N PRO A 212 -22.61 4.88 -1.91
CA PRO A 212 -22.38 3.58 -1.28
C PRO A 212 -21.46 2.66 -2.08
N ASN A 213 -21.19 2.98 -3.34
CA ASN A 213 -20.30 2.20 -4.19
C ASN A 213 -18.85 2.72 -4.20
N VAL A 214 -18.43 3.54 -3.22
CA VAL A 214 -17.04 4.00 -3.10
C VAL A 214 -16.53 3.70 -1.70
N VAL A 215 -15.44 2.94 -1.61
CA VAL A 215 -14.73 2.66 -0.35
C VAL A 215 -13.29 3.13 -0.49
N ARG A 216 -12.85 4.05 0.38
CA ARG A 216 -11.50 4.62 0.38
C ARG A 216 -10.70 4.03 1.52
N TYR A 217 -9.42 3.76 1.29
CA TYR A 217 -8.56 3.06 2.25
C TYR A 217 -7.34 3.90 2.60
N ARG A 218 -7.07 4.07 3.89
CA ARG A 218 -5.90 4.77 4.42
C ARG A 218 -5.22 3.96 5.52
N THR A 219 -3.94 4.22 5.79
CA THR A 219 -3.15 3.39 6.68
C THR A 219 -2.24 4.20 7.60
N PHE A 220 -1.97 3.67 8.77
CA PHE A 220 -0.90 4.14 9.65
C PHE A 220 0.46 3.51 9.33
N SER A 221 0.53 2.58 8.38
CA SER A 221 1.76 1.84 8.04
C SER A 221 2.81 2.72 7.36
N LYS A 222 2.43 3.81 6.66
CA LYS A 222 3.32 4.57 5.79
C LYS A 222 3.76 5.89 6.45
N ALA A 223 3.03 6.97 6.31
CA ALA A 223 3.41 8.28 6.84
C ALA A 223 3.55 8.30 8.37
N TYR A 224 2.73 7.54 9.07
CA TYR A 224 2.77 7.43 10.52
C TYR A 224 3.82 6.44 11.07
N GLY A 225 4.55 5.72 10.21
CA GLY A 225 5.63 4.84 10.61
C GLY A 225 5.23 3.59 11.41
N MET A 226 3.98 3.15 11.31
CA MET A 226 3.41 2.08 12.16
C MET A 226 3.15 0.78 11.39
N ALA A 227 3.98 0.45 10.40
CA ALA A 227 3.78 -0.74 9.56
C ALA A 227 3.63 -2.04 10.36
N GLY A 228 4.46 -2.22 11.39
CA GLY A 228 4.44 -3.40 12.27
C GLY A 228 3.24 -3.45 13.23
N ALA A 229 2.58 -2.33 13.50
CA ALA A 229 1.41 -2.28 14.39
C ALA A 229 0.15 -2.87 13.74
N ARG A 230 0.12 -2.98 12.41
CA ARG A 230 -0.99 -3.53 11.63
C ARG A 230 -2.30 -2.80 11.88
N ILE A 231 -2.37 -1.53 11.50
CA ILE A 231 -3.58 -0.70 11.64
C ILE A 231 -3.80 0.20 10.42
N GLY A 232 -5.04 0.25 9.96
CA GLY A 232 -5.52 1.07 8.87
C GLY A 232 -7.03 1.25 8.98
N TYR A 233 -7.61 2.01 8.07
CA TYR A 233 -9.03 2.26 8.07
C TYR A 233 -9.61 2.41 6.67
N ALA A 234 -10.90 2.09 6.56
CA ALA A 234 -11.71 2.38 5.39
C ALA A 234 -12.72 3.47 5.70
N ILE A 235 -13.07 4.25 4.67
CA ILE A 235 -14.07 5.31 4.69
C ILE A 235 -15.13 4.95 3.67
N ALA A 236 -16.39 4.87 4.10
CA ALA A 236 -17.51 4.47 3.25
C ALA A 236 -18.83 5.13 3.70
N GLU A 237 -19.86 5.00 2.90
CA GLU A 237 -21.22 5.27 3.32
C GLU A 237 -21.58 4.39 4.56
N GLU A 238 -22.43 4.91 5.46
CA GLU A 238 -22.71 4.29 6.76
C GLU A 238 -23.17 2.84 6.67
N SER A 239 -24.08 2.50 5.76
CA SER A 239 -24.60 1.14 5.62
C SER A 239 -23.53 0.17 5.13
N VAL A 240 -22.64 0.64 4.27
CA VAL A 240 -21.47 -0.10 3.77
C VAL A 240 -20.44 -0.28 4.89
N ALA A 241 -20.11 0.77 5.62
CA ALA A 241 -19.20 0.69 6.76
C ALA A 241 -19.70 -0.32 7.80
N LYS A 242 -20.99 -0.27 8.13
CA LYS A 242 -21.64 -1.21 9.05
C LYS A 242 -21.64 -2.66 8.53
N ALA A 243 -21.66 -2.87 7.21
CA ALA A 243 -21.62 -4.20 6.65
C ALA A 243 -20.33 -4.98 6.97
N PHE A 244 -19.21 -4.28 7.19
CA PHE A 244 -17.95 -4.90 7.61
C PHE A 244 -18.10 -5.63 8.96
N ASP A 245 -18.95 -5.16 9.86
CA ASP A 245 -19.19 -5.80 11.16
C ASP A 245 -19.80 -7.21 11.04
N LYS A 246 -20.39 -7.56 9.89
CA LYS A 246 -20.91 -8.92 9.63
C LYS A 246 -19.80 -9.97 9.50
N ILE A 247 -18.56 -9.55 9.15
CA ILE A 247 -17.51 -10.49 8.73
C ILE A 247 -16.11 -10.19 9.27
N ARG A 248 -15.83 -8.97 9.77
CA ARG A 248 -14.52 -8.64 10.32
C ARG A 248 -14.27 -9.38 11.64
N ASN A 249 -13.01 -9.64 11.94
CA ASN A 249 -12.61 -10.14 13.24
C ASN A 249 -12.77 -9.02 14.30
N HIS A 250 -13.53 -9.27 15.35
CA HIS A 250 -13.90 -8.25 16.34
C HIS A 250 -12.69 -7.72 17.13
N PHE A 251 -11.71 -8.58 17.46
CA PHE A 251 -10.54 -8.24 18.27
C PHE A 251 -9.23 -8.25 17.48
N SER A 252 -9.27 -8.05 16.17
CA SER A 252 -8.10 -8.15 15.30
C SER A 252 -7.12 -6.97 15.44
N VAL A 253 -7.64 -5.78 15.71
CA VAL A 253 -6.80 -4.59 15.93
C VAL A 253 -6.38 -4.54 17.39
N ASN A 254 -5.13 -4.93 17.67
CA ASN A 254 -4.64 -5.04 19.03
C ASN A 254 -4.62 -3.69 19.78
N ARG A 255 -4.70 -3.76 21.13
CA ARG A 255 -4.74 -2.59 22.02
C ARG A 255 -3.59 -1.62 21.78
N ILE A 256 -2.36 -2.13 21.62
CA ILE A 256 -1.17 -1.32 21.41
C ILE A 256 -1.29 -0.51 20.12
N ALA A 257 -1.80 -1.13 19.05
CA ALA A 257 -2.03 -0.44 17.78
C ALA A 257 -3.08 0.65 17.87
N GLN A 258 -4.20 0.41 18.59
CA GLN A 258 -5.27 1.41 18.76
C GLN A 258 -4.76 2.66 19.46
N VAL A 259 -4.11 2.52 20.62
CA VAL A 259 -3.59 3.67 21.38
C VAL A 259 -2.42 4.35 20.66
N GLY A 260 -1.57 3.58 19.98
CA GLY A 260 -0.48 4.11 19.17
C GLY A 260 -0.97 4.94 18.00
N ALA A 261 -2.00 4.47 17.29
CA ALA A 261 -2.60 5.19 16.15
C ALA A 261 -3.29 6.48 16.60
N LEU A 262 -4.01 6.45 17.73
CA LEU A 262 -4.63 7.63 18.31
C LEU A 262 -3.58 8.70 18.66
N ALA A 263 -2.49 8.30 19.31
CA ALA A 263 -1.40 9.19 19.67
C ALA A 263 -0.63 9.72 18.43
N ALA A 264 -0.43 8.86 17.42
CA ALA A 264 0.21 9.24 16.16
C ALA A 264 -0.63 10.26 15.37
N LEU A 265 -1.95 10.06 15.30
CA LEU A 265 -2.89 10.97 14.65
C LEU A 265 -2.84 12.38 15.28
N ALA A 266 -2.71 12.46 16.59
CA ALA A 266 -2.62 13.72 17.33
C ALA A 266 -1.25 14.42 17.19
N ASP A 267 -0.20 13.73 16.72
CA ASP A 267 1.17 14.29 16.62
C ASP A 267 1.47 14.86 15.23
N ARG A 268 0.79 15.96 14.90
CA ARG A 268 0.89 16.65 13.60
C ARG A 268 2.30 17.12 13.27
N ALA A 269 3.04 17.57 14.28
CA ALA A 269 4.41 18.06 14.11
C ALA A 269 5.36 16.93 13.65
N HIS A 270 5.22 15.74 14.24
CA HIS A 270 5.99 14.58 13.79
C HIS A 270 5.63 14.17 12.36
N LEU A 271 4.33 14.09 12.05
CA LEU A 271 3.88 13.78 10.71
C LEU A 271 4.47 14.76 9.66
N ALA A 272 4.39 16.07 9.91
CA ALA A 272 4.96 17.10 9.03
C ALA A 272 6.47 16.87 8.81
N SER A 273 7.23 16.62 9.89
CA SER A 273 8.66 16.30 9.80
C SER A 273 8.95 15.04 8.98
N VAL A 274 8.11 13.99 9.10
CA VAL A 274 8.25 12.77 8.29
C VAL A 274 8.01 13.08 6.80
N LEU A 275 6.99 13.88 6.48
CA LEU A 275 6.69 14.25 5.08
C LEU A 275 7.85 15.02 4.44
N GLU A 276 8.45 16.00 5.14
CA GLU A 276 9.63 16.73 4.69
C GLU A 276 10.83 15.81 4.47
N ARG A 277 11.11 14.91 5.41
CA ARG A 277 12.21 13.95 5.30
C ARG A 277 12.02 12.98 4.13
N VAL A 278 10.80 12.52 3.88
CA VAL A 278 10.48 11.68 2.73
C VAL A 278 10.65 12.45 1.42
N ALA A 279 10.24 13.71 1.35
CA ALA A 279 10.46 14.55 0.16
C ALA A 279 11.96 14.69 -0.15
N SER A 280 12.78 15.04 0.84
CA SER A 280 14.23 15.13 0.70
C SER A 280 14.88 13.78 0.31
N ALA A 281 14.41 12.66 0.88
CA ALA A 281 14.88 11.33 0.50
C ALA A 281 14.55 10.99 -0.95
N ARG A 282 13.36 11.34 -1.45
CA ARG A 282 12.99 11.15 -2.87
C ARG A 282 13.91 11.96 -3.80
N GLU A 283 14.22 13.21 -3.45
CA GLU A 283 15.16 14.04 -4.20
C GLU A 283 16.55 13.40 -4.26
N THR A 284 17.05 12.90 -3.13
CA THR A 284 18.36 12.22 -3.04
C THR A 284 18.38 10.95 -3.89
N ILE A 285 17.33 10.13 -3.84
CA ILE A 285 17.20 8.92 -4.68
C ILE A 285 17.19 9.31 -6.16
N GLY A 286 16.42 10.34 -6.53
CA GLY A 286 16.34 10.85 -7.90
C GLY A 286 17.69 11.36 -8.41
N ALA A 287 18.40 12.16 -7.61
CA ALA A 287 19.73 12.65 -7.94
C ALA A 287 20.74 11.50 -8.12
N THR A 288 20.71 10.49 -7.23
CA THR A 288 21.52 9.29 -7.35
C THR A 288 21.25 8.54 -8.65
N ALA A 289 19.99 8.37 -9.02
CA ALA A 289 19.59 7.72 -10.27
C ALA A 289 20.13 8.49 -11.48
N HIS A 290 19.91 9.80 -11.54
CA HIS A 290 20.40 10.66 -12.64
C HIS A 290 21.93 10.64 -12.78
N ALA A 291 22.65 10.69 -11.66
CA ALA A 291 24.12 10.62 -11.65
C ALA A 291 24.66 9.30 -12.25
N ASN A 292 23.82 8.26 -12.29
CA ASN A 292 24.14 6.95 -12.86
C ASN A 292 23.47 6.71 -14.23
N GLY A 293 22.95 7.74 -14.89
CA GLY A 293 22.34 7.63 -16.22
C GLY A 293 20.96 6.94 -16.22
N LEU A 294 20.31 6.77 -15.07
CA LEU A 294 18.99 6.17 -14.93
C LEU A 294 17.90 7.25 -14.87
N VAL A 295 16.66 6.84 -15.10
CA VAL A 295 15.49 7.74 -15.10
C VAL A 295 14.61 7.45 -13.89
N PRO A 296 14.65 8.28 -12.83
CA PRO A 296 13.68 8.21 -11.74
C PRO A 296 12.33 8.70 -12.24
N LEU A 297 11.28 7.94 -11.94
CA LEU A 297 9.90 8.33 -12.25
C LEU A 297 9.38 9.29 -11.18
N PRO A 298 8.51 10.26 -11.55
CA PRO A 298 7.83 11.11 -10.57
C PRO A 298 7.10 10.28 -9.53
N SER A 299 7.21 10.67 -8.25
CA SER A 299 6.60 9.91 -7.15
C SER A 299 5.90 10.80 -6.14
N ALA A 300 4.68 10.40 -5.77
CA ALA A 300 3.89 10.95 -4.67
C ALA A 300 3.78 9.95 -3.49
N THR A 301 4.77 9.06 -3.33
CA THR A 301 4.80 8.02 -2.28
C THR A 301 6.04 8.17 -1.40
N ASN A 302 6.29 7.20 -0.51
CA ASN A 302 7.55 7.11 0.24
C ASN A 302 8.62 6.25 -0.46
N PHE A 303 8.60 6.18 -1.77
CA PHE A 303 9.59 5.50 -2.60
C PHE A 303 9.75 6.19 -3.95
N VAL A 304 10.80 5.84 -4.69
CA VAL A 304 11.00 6.23 -6.09
C VAL A 304 11.18 4.98 -6.93
N THR A 305 10.43 4.89 -8.02
CA THR A 305 10.63 3.86 -9.04
C THR A 305 11.60 4.40 -10.09
N ILE A 306 12.64 3.62 -10.40
CA ILE A 306 13.74 4.02 -11.27
C ILE A 306 13.77 3.10 -12.49
N ALA A 307 13.58 3.65 -13.68
CA ALA A 307 13.75 2.91 -14.93
C ALA A 307 15.24 2.63 -15.21
N CYS A 308 15.59 1.35 -15.40
CA CYS A 308 16.97 0.92 -15.57
C CYS A 308 17.47 1.07 -17.02
N GLY A 309 16.70 1.63 -17.92
CA GLY A 309 17.09 1.94 -19.31
C GLY A 309 17.07 0.77 -20.27
N ARG A 310 16.81 -0.46 -19.80
CA ARG A 310 16.72 -1.70 -20.58
C ARG A 310 15.49 -2.51 -20.15
N ASP A 311 15.47 -3.78 -20.47
CA ASP A 311 14.37 -4.71 -20.15
C ASP A 311 14.34 -5.19 -18.68
N GLY A 312 13.34 -6.01 -18.36
CA GLY A 312 13.16 -6.55 -17.01
C GLY A 312 14.28 -7.52 -16.59
N ALA A 313 14.93 -8.21 -17.54
CA ALA A 313 16.03 -9.10 -17.22
C ALA A 313 17.26 -8.30 -16.78
N TYR A 314 17.51 -7.16 -17.41
CA TYR A 314 18.57 -6.23 -16.97
C TYR A 314 18.24 -5.62 -15.59
N ALA A 315 17.03 -5.11 -15.39
CA ALA A 315 16.62 -4.56 -14.10
C ALA A 315 16.74 -5.61 -12.97
N LYS A 316 16.45 -6.88 -13.28
CA LYS A 316 16.65 -7.99 -12.32
C LYS A 316 18.12 -8.19 -11.95
N ARG A 317 19.06 -8.11 -12.90
CA ARG A 317 20.49 -8.18 -12.59
C ARG A 317 20.97 -7.01 -11.74
N VAL A 318 20.48 -5.78 -12.02
CA VAL A 318 20.75 -4.61 -11.18
C VAL A 318 20.21 -4.83 -9.75
N LEU A 319 18.97 -5.32 -9.61
CA LEU A 319 18.39 -5.70 -8.33
C LEU A 319 19.27 -6.70 -7.57
N ASP A 320 19.71 -7.77 -8.24
CA ASP A 320 20.54 -8.81 -7.64
C ASP A 320 21.91 -8.28 -7.22
N GLY A 321 22.51 -7.40 -8.02
CA GLY A 321 23.76 -6.70 -7.70
C GLY A 321 23.63 -5.84 -6.45
N LEU A 322 22.53 -5.08 -6.30
CA LEU A 322 22.24 -4.30 -5.10
C LEU A 322 22.06 -5.19 -3.87
N ILE A 323 21.30 -6.28 -3.99
CA ILE A 323 21.11 -7.26 -2.92
C ILE A 323 22.45 -7.88 -2.49
N ALA A 324 23.31 -8.25 -3.44
CA ALA A 324 24.63 -8.81 -3.16
C ALA A 324 25.51 -7.83 -2.36
N GLN A 325 25.40 -6.54 -2.64
CA GLN A 325 26.14 -5.47 -1.94
C GLN A 325 25.50 -5.05 -0.60
N GLY A 326 24.38 -5.67 -0.23
CA GLY A 326 23.73 -5.43 1.06
C GLY A 326 22.65 -4.34 1.03
N VAL A 327 22.14 -3.98 -0.14
CA VAL A 327 21.02 -3.04 -0.28
C VAL A 327 19.75 -3.80 -0.67
N PHE A 328 18.77 -3.85 0.22
CA PHE A 328 17.49 -4.44 -0.07
C PHE A 328 16.57 -3.44 -0.77
N VAL A 329 16.30 -3.68 -2.05
CA VAL A 329 15.32 -2.95 -2.87
C VAL A 329 14.37 -3.94 -3.53
N ARG A 330 13.36 -3.45 -4.23
CA ARG A 330 12.41 -4.28 -4.98
C ARG A 330 12.27 -3.83 -6.43
N MET A 331 11.52 -4.61 -7.21
CA MET A 331 11.12 -4.27 -8.56
C MET A 331 9.64 -4.64 -8.77
N PRO A 332 8.93 -3.96 -9.68
CA PRO A 332 7.61 -4.40 -10.13
C PRO A 332 7.66 -5.81 -10.73
N GLY A 333 6.61 -6.62 -10.48
CA GLY A 333 6.63 -8.04 -10.84
C GLY A 333 6.28 -8.36 -12.29
N VAL A 334 5.72 -7.41 -13.06
CA VAL A 334 5.16 -7.67 -14.39
C VAL A 334 5.73 -6.74 -15.47
N ALA A 335 5.85 -7.26 -16.68
CA ALA A 335 6.24 -6.45 -17.85
C ALA A 335 5.07 -5.51 -18.26
N PRO A 336 5.38 -4.28 -18.74
CA PRO A 336 6.72 -3.70 -18.92
C PRO A 336 7.27 -2.99 -17.67
N LEU A 337 6.53 -2.98 -16.55
CA LEU A 337 6.91 -2.27 -15.34
C LEU A 337 8.17 -2.84 -14.69
N ASN A 338 8.42 -4.13 -14.87
CA ASN A 338 9.59 -4.85 -14.34
C ASN A 338 10.95 -4.40 -14.92
N ARG A 339 10.98 -3.43 -15.86
CA ARG A 339 12.20 -2.76 -16.30
C ARG A 339 12.75 -1.77 -15.27
N CYS A 340 12.04 -1.60 -14.16
CA CYS A 340 12.34 -0.65 -13.08
C CYS A 340 12.77 -1.37 -11.81
N ILE A 341 13.55 -0.69 -10.98
CA ILE A 341 13.72 -0.98 -9.56
C ILE A 341 12.95 0.03 -8.72
N ARG A 342 12.56 -0.32 -7.50
CA ARG A 342 11.82 0.54 -6.58
C ARG A 342 12.59 0.69 -5.28
N VAL A 343 12.93 1.94 -4.93
CA VAL A 343 13.75 2.31 -3.78
C VAL A 343 12.93 3.13 -2.80
N SER A 344 12.73 2.64 -1.58
CA SER A 344 12.01 3.34 -0.51
C SER A 344 12.84 4.49 0.05
N ALA A 345 12.16 5.54 0.55
CA ALA A 345 12.80 6.62 1.28
C ALA A 345 13.55 6.06 2.50
N GLY A 346 14.82 6.38 2.61
CA GLY A 346 15.72 5.97 3.68
C GLY A 346 16.26 7.14 4.47
N THR A 347 17.01 6.86 5.55
CA THR A 347 17.83 7.86 6.22
C THR A 347 19.01 8.29 5.30
N ALA A 348 19.67 9.40 5.62
CA ALA A 348 20.85 9.82 4.88
C ALA A 348 21.94 8.72 4.82
N ALA A 349 22.09 7.94 5.88
CA ALA A 349 23.03 6.83 5.94
C ALA A 349 22.61 5.68 4.99
N ASP A 350 21.32 5.31 4.97
CA ASP A 350 20.79 4.28 4.06
C ASP A 350 20.99 4.70 2.60
N LEU A 351 20.70 5.97 2.28
CA LEU A 351 20.81 6.49 0.92
C LEU A 351 22.26 6.63 0.47
N ALA A 352 23.21 6.90 1.38
CA ALA A 352 24.64 6.88 1.07
C ALA A 352 25.10 5.46 0.68
N VAL A 353 24.64 4.42 1.41
CA VAL A 353 24.92 3.02 1.06
C VAL A 353 24.35 2.68 -0.32
N PHE A 354 23.12 3.13 -0.63
CA PHE A 354 22.52 2.94 -1.95
C PHE A 354 23.31 3.64 -3.05
N ALA A 355 23.70 4.90 -2.84
CA ALA A 355 24.48 5.69 -3.81
C ALA A 355 25.85 5.07 -4.12
N GLU A 356 26.49 4.45 -3.14
CA GLU A 356 27.75 3.73 -3.31
C GLU A 356 27.57 2.38 -4.04
N ALA A 357 26.48 1.67 -3.77
CA ALA A 357 26.18 0.35 -4.32
C ALA A 357 25.71 0.39 -5.78
N LEU A 358 24.91 1.41 -6.16
CA LEU A 358 24.24 1.47 -7.45
C LEU A 358 25.21 1.41 -8.66
N PRO A 359 26.29 2.23 -8.75
CA PRO A 359 27.21 2.18 -9.90
C PRO A 359 27.89 0.82 -10.05
N ARG A 360 28.22 0.15 -8.94
CA ARG A 360 28.80 -1.21 -8.97
C ARG A 360 27.78 -2.23 -9.49
N ALA A 361 26.54 -2.18 -8.99
CA ALA A 361 25.48 -3.08 -9.44
C ALA A 361 25.17 -2.90 -10.95
N LEU A 362 25.26 -1.67 -11.47
CA LEU A 362 25.09 -1.39 -12.90
C LEU A 362 26.26 -1.94 -13.73
N ALA A 363 27.49 -1.79 -13.26
CA ALA A 363 28.69 -2.34 -13.92
C ALA A 363 28.63 -3.88 -13.99
N ASP A 364 28.23 -4.53 -12.90
CA ASP A 364 28.08 -6.00 -12.82
C ASP A 364 26.91 -6.53 -13.69
N ALA A 365 25.91 -5.70 -13.93
CA ALA A 365 24.75 -6.08 -14.75
C ALA A 365 25.02 -6.04 -16.26
N GLY A 366 26.08 -5.38 -16.72
CA GLY A 366 26.53 -5.33 -18.12
C GLY A 366 25.75 -4.32 -18.95
#